data_c9c23437a2f4805f3c91cf7959621ea2
#
_entry.id   c9c23437a2f4805f3c91cf7959621ea2
#
_cell.length_a   1.000
_cell.length_b   1.000
_cell.length_c   1.000
_cell.angle_alpha   90.00
_cell.angle_beta   90.00
_cell.angle_gamma   90.00
#
_symmetry.space_group_name_H-M   'P 1'
#
loop_
_entity.id
_entity.type
_entity.pdbx_description
1 polymer ?
#
loop_
_entity_poly.entity_id
_entity_poly.type
_entity_poly.pdbx_seq_one_letter_code
_entity_poly.pdbx_strand_id
1 'polypeptide(L)'
;MSHWARELVASVIFGITYILISGRQLKILPLNRPAAALLGAVLMVSCGIMTPERAYRAVNFDTIVLLLAMMLISAYLCLAHFFDWAAHAVLRFSRTPERLLLYLTLTSGILSALLVNDTICLMLTPLVIAVIRRGKLPMLPYLMALATSANIGSAATLVGNPQNMIIGHFSHIGFARFSAALLPPAIIGLAINFIILRAGFRKILKEAVVEGEAHAIPTLDCSLFAIVCVVFVLIFACFVAGLNLAWTALAGAVLVMVLARRDTHEVLKLVDWHLLVFFAALFVVVDGLSDTGLPDAIYSRLRPVFGSHVPTQAWNLTWFAVAGSNIFSNVPFVLVAGKWINRFAEPELMWKVLALATTFAGNLTIIGSVANMIVVESAREHLEVSFWDYARFGIPITILTTVAGVAVLLLLR
;
A
#
# COMPACT_ATOMS: atom_id res chain seq x y z
N MET A 1 -21.68 12.54 -29.16
CA MET A 1 -21.93 11.13 -28.78
C MET A 1 -23.16 11.11 -27.88
N SER A 2 -24.11 10.17 -28.05
CA SER A 2 -25.24 10.04 -27.14
C SER A 2 -24.74 9.65 -25.74
N HIS A 3 -25.51 9.98 -24.67
CA HIS A 3 -25.13 9.66 -23.29
C HIS A 3 -24.83 8.17 -23.12
N TRP A 4 -25.70 7.30 -23.63
CA TRP A 4 -25.53 5.84 -23.61
C TRP A 4 -24.25 5.37 -24.33
N ALA A 5 -23.94 5.94 -25.49
CA ALA A 5 -22.74 5.60 -26.25
C ALA A 5 -21.46 6.00 -25.48
N ARG A 6 -21.50 7.16 -24.81
CA ARG A 6 -20.39 7.66 -23.97
C ARG A 6 -20.16 6.73 -22.75
N GLU A 7 -21.25 6.34 -22.10
CA GLU A 7 -21.20 5.39 -20.96
C GLU A 7 -20.63 4.03 -21.39
N LEU A 8 -21.09 3.47 -22.51
CA LEU A 8 -20.59 2.21 -23.04
C LEU A 8 -19.09 2.27 -23.37
N VAL A 9 -18.67 3.31 -24.13
CA VAL A 9 -17.27 3.45 -24.53
C VAL A 9 -16.36 3.65 -23.33
N ALA A 10 -16.74 4.48 -22.36
CA ALA A 10 -15.98 4.68 -21.13
C ALA A 10 -15.86 3.38 -20.32
N SER A 11 -16.96 2.61 -20.22
CA SER A 11 -16.96 1.31 -19.51
C SER A 11 -16.07 0.29 -20.20
N VAL A 12 -16.07 0.25 -21.52
CA VAL A 12 -15.20 -0.64 -22.33
C VAL A 12 -13.73 -0.25 -22.14
N ILE A 13 -13.39 1.04 -22.24
CA ILE A 13 -12.02 1.53 -22.02
C ILE A 13 -11.56 1.18 -20.60
N PHE A 14 -12.39 1.45 -19.61
CA PHE A 14 -12.13 1.11 -18.22
C PHE A 14 -11.89 -0.40 -18.07
N GLY A 15 -12.80 -1.25 -18.58
CA GLY A 15 -12.69 -2.70 -18.50
C GLY A 15 -11.41 -3.22 -19.16
N ILE A 16 -11.08 -2.77 -20.38
CA ILE A 16 -9.84 -3.15 -21.08
C ILE A 16 -8.63 -2.71 -20.26
N THR A 17 -8.60 -1.47 -19.78
CA THR A 17 -7.51 -0.95 -18.96
C THR A 17 -7.29 -1.82 -17.74
N TYR A 18 -8.38 -2.21 -17.06
CA TYR A 18 -8.30 -3.08 -15.88
C TYR A 18 -7.84 -4.50 -16.18
N ILE A 19 -8.32 -5.08 -17.26
CA ILE A 19 -7.85 -6.40 -17.72
C ILE A 19 -6.35 -6.35 -18.01
N LEU A 20 -5.85 -5.30 -18.65
CA LEU A 20 -4.43 -5.12 -18.92
C LEU A 20 -3.59 -4.88 -17.66
N ILE A 21 -4.10 -4.11 -16.69
CA ILE A 21 -3.43 -3.87 -15.40
C ILE A 21 -3.36 -5.15 -14.56
N SER A 22 -4.44 -5.94 -14.52
CA SER A 22 -4.54 -7.18 -13.72
C SER A 22 -3.91 -8.37 -14.42
N GLY A 23 -3.91 -8.37 -15.74
CA GLY A 23 -3.54 -9.51 -16.60
C GLY A 23 -2.05 -9.58 -16.94
N ARG A 24 -1.13 -9.62 -15.95
CA ARG A 24 0.31 -9.88 -16.20
C ARG A 24 0.60 -11.14 -17.01
N GLN A 25 -0.38 -12.02 -17.20
CA GLN A 25 -0.25 -13.29 -17.91
C GLN A 25 -0.83 -13.28 -19.33
N LEU A 26 -1.48 -12.20 -19.74
CA LEU A 26 -1.92 -12.09 -21.14
C LEU A 26 -0.69 -11.72 -21.99
N LYS A 27 0.05 -12.74 -22.44
CA LYS A 27 1.19 -12.64 -23.36
C LYS A 27 0.84 -11.98 -24.73
N ILE A 28 -0.37 -11.47 -24.88
CA ILE A 28 -0.88 -10.86 -26.12
C ILE A 28 -0.26 -9.47 -26.35
N LEU A 29 -0.06 -8.69 -25.28
CA LEU A 29 0.59 -7.37 -25.35
C LEU A 29 1.60 -7.26 -24.21
N PRO A 30 2.89 -6.95 -24.48
CA PRO A 30 3.92 -6.81 -23.45
C PRO A 30 3.81 -5.44 -22.77
N LEU A 31 2.60 -5.08 -22.29
CA LEU A 31 2.35 -3.84 -21.58
C LEU A 31 2.50 -4.06 -20.07
N ASN A 32 3.33 -3.24 -19.43
CA ASN A 32 3.37 -3.13 -17.99
C ASN A 32 2.19 -2.28 -17.47
N ARG A 33 1.95 -2.29 -16.16
CA ARG A 33 0.84 -1.56 -15.52
C ARG A 33 0.77 -0.07 -15.87
N PRO A 34 1.89 0.71 -15.79
CA PRO A 34 1.87 2.11 -16.18
C PRO A 34 1.49 2.33 -17.65
N ALA A 35 2.01 1.50 -18.56
CA ALA A 35 1.69 1.60 -19.97
C ALA A 35 0.21 1.27 -20.25
N ALA A 36 -0.35 0.28 -19.56
CA ALA A 36 -1.77 -0.05 -19.65
C ALA A 36 -2.68 1.10 -19.15
N ALA A 37 -2.31 1.71 -18.02
CA ALA A 37 -3.05 2.86 -17.48
C ALA A 37 -2.94 4.09 -18.40
N LEU A 38 -1.75 4.36 -18.95
CA LEU A 38 -1.54 5.44 -19.94
C LEU A 38 -2.37 5.22 -21.20
N LEU A 39 -2.40 4.00 -21.72
CA LEU A 39 -3.26 3.66 -22.85
C LEU A 39 -4.72 3.98 -22.55
N GLY A 40 -5.22 3.57 -21.37
CA GLY A 40 -6.57 3.88 -20.94
C GLY A 40 -6.84 5.40 -20.86
N ALA A 41 -5.92 6.15 -20.27
CA ALA A 41 -6.03 7.61 -20.17
C ALA A 41 -6.06 8.27 -21.55
N VAL A 42 -5.18 7.86 -22.46
CA VAL A 42 -5.17 8.37 -23.85
C VAL A 42 -6.48 8.04 -24.55
N LEU A 43 -6.99 6.82 -24.41
CA LEU A 43 -8.26 6.42 -25.01
C LEU A 43 -9.45 7.21 -24.45
N MET A 44 -9.49 7.54 -23.15
CA MET A 44 -10.54 8.39 -22.57
C MET A 44 -10.60 9.77 -23.25
N VAL A 45 -9.44 10.36 -23.56
CA VAL A 45 -9.37 11.66 -24.26
C VAL A 45 -9.64 11.51 -25.75
N SER A 46 -8.96 10.57 -26.43
CA SER A 46 -9.04 10.41 -27.88
C SER A 46 -10.42 9.97 -28.37
N CYS A 47 -11.16 9.19 -27.57
CA CYS A 47 -12.55 8.81 -27.85
C CYS A 47 -13.56 9.88 -27.45
N GLY A 48 -13.13 11.04 -26.97
CA GLY A 48 -14.01 12.17 -26.62
C GLY A 48 -14.86 11.94 -25.37
N ILE A 49 -14.41 11.04 -24.46
CA ILE A 49 -15.08 10.86 -23.15
C ILE A 49 -14.83 12.07 -22.26
N MET A 50 -13.61 12.62 -22.32
CA MET A 50 -13.25 13.84 -21.59
C MET A 50 -12.34 14.73 -22.43
N THR A 51 -12.30 16.01 -22.09
CA THR A 51 -11.37 16.94 -22.74
C THR A 51 -9.97 16.85 -22.10
N PRO A 52 -8.91 17.27 -22.83
CA PRO A 52 -7.56 17.31 -22.25
C PRO A 52 -7.48 18.12 -20.96
N GLU A 53 -8.16 19.26 -20.88
CA GLU A 53 -8.18 20.14 -19.70
C GLU A 53 -8.78 19.42 -18.49
N ARG A 54 -9.82 18.63 -18.73
CA ARG A 54 -10.43 17.81 -17.69
C ARG A 54 -9.51 16.67 -17.27
N ALA A 55 -8.83 16.02 -18.21
CA ALA A 55 -7.87 14.99 -17.92
C ALA A 55 -6.74 15.49 -17.01
N TYR A 56 -6.23 16.70 -17.25
CA TYR A 56 -5.23 17.33 -16.36
C TYR A 56 -5.79 17.60 -14.96
N ARG A 57 -7.03 18.06 -14.84
CA ARG A 57 -7.70 18.33 -13.55
C ARG A 57 -8.08 17.05 -12.79
N ALA A 58 -8.24 15.92 -13.48
CA ALA A 58 -8.56 14.65 -12.87
C ALA A 58 -7.38 14.10 -12.02
N VAL A 59 -6.14 14.49 -12.36
CA VAL A 59 -4.96 14.05 -11.63
C VAL A 59 -4.94 14.70 -10.25
N ASN A 60 -4.94 13.86 -9.20
CA ASN A 60 -4.79 14.34 -7.83
C ASN A 60 -3.32 14.64 -7.53
N PHE A 61 -2.92 15.89 -7.71
CA PHE A 61 -1.54 16.33 -7.49
C PHE A 61 -1.11 16.21 -6.03
N ASP A 62 -1.99 16.39 -5.05
CA ASP A 62 -1.63 16.22 -3.64
C ASP A 62 -1.14 14.79 -3.37
N THR A 63 -1.84 13.78 -3.91
CA THR A 63 -1.42 12.39 -3.78
C THR A 63 -0.09 12.13 -4.50
N ILE A 64 0.08 12.65 -5.72
CA ILE A 64 1.33 12.46 -6.50
C ILE A 64 2.52 13.12 -5.80
N VAL A 65 2.35 14.35 -5.31
CA VAL A 65 3.39 15.10 -4.59
C VAL A 65 3.74 14.42 -3.26
N LEU A 66 2.74 13.95 -2.52
CA LEU A 66 2.96 13.22 -1.28
C LEU A 66 3.73 11.92 -1.50
N LEU A 67 3.35 11.14 -2.52
CA LEU A 67 4.06 9.91 -2.91
C LEU A 67 5.52 10.22 -3.27
N LEU A 68 5.74 11.20 -4.15
CA LEU A 68 7.08 11.62 -4.55
C LEU A 68 7.92 12.01 -3.34
N ALA A 69 7.38 12.84 -2.45
CA ALA A 69 8.09 13.30 -1.27
C ALA A 69 8.49 12.15 -0.33
N MET A 70 7.55 11.21 -0.08
CA MET A 70 7.83 10.05 0.77
C MET A 70 8.85 9.10 0.13
N MET A 71 8.83 8.95 -1.21
CA MET A 71 9.85 8.18 -1.93
C MET A 71 11.22 8.84 -1.86
N LEU A 72 11.31 10.18 -1.98
CA LEU A 72 12.56 10.91 -1.83
C LEU A 72 13.15 10.72 -0.43
N ILE A 73 12.34 10.82 0.61
CA ILE A 73 12.77 10.58 2.00
C ILE A 73 13.29 9.14 2.15
N SER A 74 12.56 8.16 1.60
CA SER A 74 12.99 6.75 1.60
C SER A 74 14.29 6.53 0.83
N ALA A 75 14.50 7.26 -0.27
CA ALA A 75 15.75 7.21 -1.05
C ALA A 75 16.93 7.70 -0.21
N TYR A 76 16.78 8.77 0.57
CA TYR A 76 17.84 9.24 1.49
C TYR A 76 18.12 8.25 2.61
N LEU A 77 17.09 7.55 3.14
CA LEU A 77 17.30 6.46 4.10
C LEU A 77 18.07 5.28 3.46
N CYS A 78 17.80 4.99 2.18
CA CYS A 78 18.55 3.98 1.42
C CYS A 78 20.02 4.39 1.27
N LEU A 79 20.29 5.63 0.86
CA LEU A 79 21.65 6.15 0.73
C LEU A 79 22.40 6.24 2.07
N ALA A 80 21.68 6.38 3.18
CA ALA A 80 22.23 6.30 4.52
C ALA A 80 22.54 4.86 4.98
N HIS A 81 22.26 3.84 4.17
CA HIS A 81 22.34 2.41 4.51
C HIS A 81 21.46 1.99 5.71
N PHE A 82 20.37 2.76 5.94
CA PHE A 82 19.46 2.48 7.06
C PHE A 82 18.79 1.11 6.94
N PHE A 83 18.31 0.75 5.76
CA PHE A 83 17.62 -0.53 5.56
C PHE A 83 18.56 -1.72 5.74
N ASP A 84 19.81 -1.61 5.27
CA ASP A 84 20.85 -2.60 5.50
C ASP A 84 21.13 -2.76 7.00
N TRP A 85 21.31 -1.65 7.70
CA TRP A 85 21.52 -1.63 9.15
C TRP A 85 20.31 -2.25 9.89
N ALA A 86 19.08 -1.87 9.52
CA ALA A 86 17.86 -2.39 10.14
C ALA A 86 17.72 -3.91 9.94
N ALA A 87 17.97 -4.42 8.72
CA ALA A 87 17.93 -5.84 8.44
C ALA A 87 18.97 -6.62 9.27
N HIS A 88 20.19 -6.11 9.38
CA HIS A 88 21.24 -6.69 10.22
C HIS A 88 20.91 -6.61 11.72
N ALA A 89 20.32 -5.52 12.18
CA ALA A 89 19.88 -5.39 13.56
C ALA A 89 18.81 -6.43 13.90
N VAL A 90 17.82 -6.60 13.02
CA VAL A 90 16.78 -7.64 13.15
C VAL A 90 17.43 -9.02 13.28
N LEU A 91 18.40 -9.37 12.43
CA LEU A 91 19.10 -10.66 12.49
C LEU A 91 19.90 -10.81 13.79
N ARG A 92 20.67 -9.79 14.17
CA ARG A 92 21.52 -9.82 15.37
C ARG A 92 20.73 -10.03 16.66
N PHE A 93 19.55 -9.42 16.77
CA PHE A 93 18.66 -9.59 17.93
C PHE A 93 17.84 -10.87 17.85
N SER A 94 17.79 -11.54 16.69
CA SER A 94 17.02 -12.75 16.47
C SER A 94 17.83 -14.00 16.76
N ARG A 95 17.80 -14.45 18.02
CA ARG A 95 18.47 -15.68 18.43
C ARG A 95 17.76 -16.95 18.02
N THR A 96 16.51 -16.87 17.59
CA THR A 96 15.67 -17.99 17.16
C THR A 96 14.88 -17.63 15.90
N PRO A 97 14.53 -18.62 15.06
CA PRO A 97 13.71 -18.41 13.87
C PRO A 97 12.37 -17.72 14.17
N GLU A 98 11.74 -18.03 15.31
CA GLU A 98 10.48 -17.39 15.73
C GLU A 98 10.69 -15.90 16.09
N ARG A 99 11.80 -15.55 16.74
CA ARG A 99 12.13 -14.15 17.03
C ARG A 99 12.44 -13.36 15.78
N LEU A 100 13.09 -13.97 14.79
CA LEU A 100 13.32 -13.37 13.49
C LEU A 100 11.98 -13.05 12.81
N LEU A 101 11.04 -14.00 12.82
CA LEU A 101 9.69 -13.78 12.31
C LEU A 101 8.98 -12.61 13.01
N LEU A 102 9.07 -12.54 14.34
CA LEU A 102 8.47 -11.46 15.14
C LEU A 102 9.09 -10.10 14.80
N TYR A 103 10.41 -10.00 14.85
CA TYR A 103 11.09 -8.72 14.61
C TYR A 103 10.91 -8.24 13.18
N LEU A 104 10.90 -9.16 12.21
CA LEU A 104 10.58 -8.80 10.82
C LEU A 104 9.14 -8.31 10.67
N THR A 105 8.16 -8.97 11.31
CA THR A 105 6.75 -8.54 11.35
C THR A 105 6.63 -7.13 11.93
N LEU A 106 7.29 -6.85 13.05
CA LEU A 106 7.23 -5.53 13.68
C LEU A 106 7.96 -4.48 12.86
N THR A 107 9.18 -4.77 12.39
CA THR A 107 9.98 -3.81 11.62
C THR A 107 9.29 -3.43 10.32
N SER A 108 8.81 -4.41 9.53
CA SER A 108 8.11 -4.13 8.28
C SER A 108 6.79 -3.38 8.52
N GLY A 109 6.04 -3.77 9.56
CA GLY A 109 4.79 -3.08 9.93
C GLY A 109 5.02 -1.63 10.35
N ILE A 110 5.99 -1.37 11.25
CA ILE A 110 6.31 -0.03 11.73
C ILE A 110 6.84 0.85 10.58
N LEU A 111 7.80 0.34 9.82
CA LEU A 111 8.35 1.12 8.70
C LEU A 111 7.30 1.43 7.64
N SER A 112 6.37 0.51 7.37
CA SER A 112 5.27 0.75 6.42
C SER A 112 4.18 1.68 6.95
N ALA A 113 4.04 1.82 8.26
CA ALA A 113 3.20 2.86 8.85
C ALA A 113 3.79 4.27 8.69
N LEU A 114 5.11 4.37 8.64
CA LEU A 114 5.86 5.62 8.55
C LEU A 114 6.22 6.01 7.11
N LEU A 115 6.49 5.01 6.28
CA LEU A 115 6.89 5.15 4.87
C LEU A 115 5.90 4.38 3.98
N VAL A 116 6.03 4.52 2.66
CA VAL A 116 5.14 3.81 1.72
C VAL A 116 5.46 2.31 1.72
N ASN A 117 4.44 1.48 1.94
CA ASN A 117 4.58 0.01 2.04
C ASN A 117 5.29 -0.64 0.84
N ASP A 118 4.99 -0.19 -0.38
CA ASP A 118 5.60 -0.70 -1.61
C ASP A 118 7.11 -0.43 -1.61
N THR A 119 7.52 0.77 -1.19
CA THR A 119 8.93 1.15 -1.04
C THR A 119 9.62 0.29 0.02
N ILE A 120 8.97 0.04 1.16
CA ILE A 120 9.52 -0.82 2.22
C ILE A 120 9.72 -2.24 1.71
N CYS A 121 8.75 -2.81 1.01
CA CYS A 121 8.89 -4.14 0.41
C CYS A 121 10.01 -4.17 -0.64
N LEU A 122 10.14 -3.14 -1.48
CA LEU A 122 11.20 -3.05 -2.48
C LEU A 122 12.59 -3.01 -1.84
N MET A 123 12.77 -2.23 -0.77
CA MET A 123 14.07 -2.06 -0.10
C MET A 123 14.43 -3.24 0.80
N LEU A 124 13.49 -3.77 1.57
CA LEU A 124 13.78 -4.83 2.53
C LEU A 124 13.83 -6.24 1.91
N THR A 125 13.14 -6.51 0.81
CA THR A 125 13.08 -7.87 0.26
C THR A 125 14.46 -8.44 -0.10
N PRO A 126 15.34 -7.76 -0.86
CA PRO A 126 16.66 -8.26 -1.17
C PRO A 126 17.51 -8.53 0.09
N LEU A 127 17.39 -7.66 1.09
CA LEU A 127 18.12 -7.77 2.35
C LEU A 127 17.61 -8.96 3.17
N VAL A 128 16.31 -9.15 3.27
CA VAL A 128 15.68 -10.27 3.94
C VAL A 128 16.06 -11.58 3.26
N ILE A 129 16.05 -11.66 1.93
CA ILE A 129 16.51 -12.82 1.16
C ILE A 129 17.99 -13.13 1.48
N ALA A 130 18.85 -12.11 1.46
CA ALA A 130 20.27 -12.29 1.78
C ALA A 130 20.48 -12.83 3.21
N VAL A 131 19.75 -12.29 4.19
CA VAL A 131 19.77 -12.74 5.59
C VAL A 131 19.33 -14.19 5.73
N ILE A 132 18.19 -14.54 5.12
CA ILE A 132 17.60 -15.88 5.19
C ILE A 132 18.51 -16.93 4.54
N ARG A 133 19.08 -16.60 3.37
CA ARG A 133 20.00 -17.52 2.66
C ARG A 133 21.26 -17.80 3.46
N ARG A 134 21.84 -16.76 4.07
CA ARG A 134 23.03 -16.91 4.95
C ARG A 134 22.73 -17.79 6.17
N GLY A 135 21.56 -17.59 6.78
CA GLY A 135 21.10 -18.38 7.92
C GLY A 135 20.57 -19.77 7.55
N LYS A 136 20.57 -20.16 6.26
CA LYS A 136 19.98 -21.40 5.76
C LYS A 136 18.53 -21.61 6.24
N LEU A 137 17.79 -20.52 6.38
CA LEU A 137 16.41 -20.52 6.88
C LEU A 137 15.41 -20.72 5.75
N PRO A 138 14.22 -21.26 6.02
CA PRO A 138 13.13 -21.37 5.05
C PRO A 138 12.64 -19.97 4.63
N MET A 139 12.55 -19.68 3.33
CA MET A 139 12.23 -18.33 2.85
C MET A 139 10.77 -17.95 3.06
N LEU A 140 9.84 -18.85 2.75
CA LEU A 140 8.40 -18.53 2.68
C LEU A 140 7.85 -17.85 3.94
N PRO A 141 8.14 -18.29 5.19
CA PRO A 141 7.61 -17.64 6.39
C PRO A 141 7.97 -16.15 6.48
N TYR A 142 9.21 -15.82 6.17
CA TYR A 142 9.73 -14.45 6.31
C TYR A 142 9.30 -13.54 5.18
N LEU A 143 9.22 -14.06 3.96
CA LEU A 143 8.67 -13.30 2.82
C LEU A 143 7.18 -13.00 3.03
N MET A 144 6.43 -13.98 3.54
CA MET A 144 5.03 -13.77 3.95
C MET A 144 4.92 -12.72 5.05
N ALA A 145 5.77 -12.81 6.08
CA ALA A 145 5.78 -11.83 7.17
C ALA A 145 6.08 -10.42 6.67
N LEU A 146 7.08 -10.25 5.81
CA LEU A 146 7.42 -8.96 5.22
C LEU A 146 6.22 -8.37 4.44
N ALA A 147 5.68 -9.11 3.49
CA ALA A 147 4.60 -8.63 2.63
C ALA A 147 3.32 -8.30 3.41
N THR A 148 2.85 -9.26 4.24
CA THR A 148 1.58 -9.12 4.95
C THR A 148 1.65 -8.07 6.06
N SER A 149 2.79 -7.96 6.76
CA SER A 149 2.97 -6.96 7.82
C SER A 149 3.14 -5.55 7.24
N ALA A 150 3.79 -5.41 6.08
CA ALA A 150 3.89 -4.14 5.38
C ALA A 150 2.49 -3.60 5.01
N ASN A 151 1.62 -4.44 4.47
CA ASN A 151 0.23 -4.04 4.20
C ASN A 151 -0.51 -3.68 5.49
N ILE A 152 -0.47 -4.52 6.53
CA ILE A 152 -1.20 -4.26 7.78
C ILE A 152 -0.70 -2.98 8.45
N GLY A 153 0.61 -2.81 8.57
CA GLY A 153 1.21 -1.64 9.21
C GLY A 153 0.87 -0.35 8.48
N SER A 154 0.86 -0.38 7.15
CA SER A 154 0.55 0.79 6.32
C SER A 154 -0.86 1.33 6.52
N ALA A 155 -1.79 0.53 7.05
CA ALA A 155 -3.14 0.99 7.36
C ALA A 155 -3.17 2.03 8.49
N ALA A 156 -2.15 2.05 9.37
CA ALA A 156 -2.13 2.89 10.56
C ALA A 156 -2.08 4.40 10.27
N THR A 157 -1.61 4.82 9.10
CA THR A 157 -1.43 6.25 8.78
C THR A 157 -1.91 6.59 7.38
N LEU A 158 -2.11 7.89 7.13
CA LEU A 158 -2.44 8.39 5.80
C LEU A 158 -1.30 8.25 4.80
N VAL A 159 -0.05 8.18 5.25
CA VAL A 159 1.13 8.11 4.37
C VAL A 159 1.63 6.69 4.13
N GLY A 160 1.07 5.69 4.83
CA GLY A 160 1.53 4.30 4.77
C GLY A 160 1.32 3.61 3.41
N ASN A 161 0.31 4.04 2.65
CA ASN A 161 0.04 3.49 1.32
C ASN A 161 -0.73 4.49 0.43
N PRO A 162 -0.71 4.31 -0.91
CA PRO A 162 -1.35 5.25 -1.84
C PRO A 162 -2.86 5.39 -1.64
N GLN A 163 -3.59 4.31 -1.32
CA GLN A 163 -5.03 4.39 -1.12
C GLN A 163 -5.40 5.23 0.10
N ASN A 164 -4.62 5.17 1.18
CA ASN A 164 -4.83 6.03 2.35
C ASN A 164 -4.54 7.51 2.05
N MET A 165 -3.53 7.79 1.23
CA MET A 165 -3.24 9.16 0.76
C MET A 165 -4.45 9.75 0.01
N ILE A 166 -5.04 8.95 -0.89
CA ILE A 166 -6.25 9.33 -1.63
C ILE A 166 -7.44 9.52 -0.67
N ILE A 167 -7.63 8.62 0.28
CA ILE A 167 -8.67 8.74 1.29
C ILE A 167 -8.46 10.00 2.13
N GLY A 168 -7.24 10.31 2.53
CA GLY A 168 -6.92 11.53 3.25
C GLY A 168 -7.33 12.79 2.50
N HIS A 169 -7.09 12.82 1.19
CA HIS A 169 -7.50 13.94 0.34
C HIS A 169 -9.03 14.06 0.22
N PHE A 170 -9.74 12.97 -0.03
CA PHE A 170 -11.20 13.02 -0.26
C PHE A 170 -12.03 13.11 1.03
N SER A 171 -11.54 12.52 2.12
CA SER A 171 -12.26 12.51 3.40
C SER A 171 -12.07 13.78 4.21
N HIS A 172 -10.99 14.53 3.97
CA HIS A 172 -10.53 15.65 4.79
C HIS A 172 -10.31 15.30 6.26
N ILE A 173 -10.14 14.00 6.59
CA ILE A 173 -9.83 13.55 7.94
C ILE A 173 -8.38 13.93 8.25
N GLY A 174 -8.15 14.66 9.34
CA GLY A 174 -6.81 15.05 9.76
C GLY A 174 -5.94 13.84 10.11
N PHE A 175 -4.63 13.96 9.86
CA PHE A 175 -3.65 12.89 10.05
C PHE A 175 -3.72 12.25 11.44
N ALA A 176 -3.73 13.06 12.49
CA ALA A 176 -3.79 12.59 13.88
C ALA A 176 -5.06 11.79 14.17
N ARG A 177 -6.23 12.27 13.70
CA ARG A 177 -7.53 11.62 13.91
C ARG A 177 -7.65 10.31 13.14
N PHE A 178 -7.13 10.27 11.92
CA PHE A 178 -7.06 9.05 11.12
C PHE A 178 -6.16 8.01 11.78
N SER A 179 -4.93 8.42 12.15
CA SER A 179 -3.95 7.51 12.73
C SER A 179 -4.37 7.01 14.12
N ALA A 180 -4.97 7.86 14.96
CA ALA A 180 -5.49 7.44 16.25
C ALA A 180 -6.59 6.36 16.13
N ALA A 181 -7.41 6.43 15.10
CA ALA A 181 -8.46 5.44 14.86
C ALA A 181 -7.92 4.12 14.27
N LEU A 182 -6.91 4.19 13.37
CA LEU A 182 -6.44 3.01 12.63
C LEU A 182 -5.20 2.34 13.26
N LEU A 183 -4.47 3.01 14.14
CA LEU A 183 -3.33 2.41 14.83
C LEU A 183 -3.71 1.20 15.70
N PRO A 184 -4.78 1.22 16.54
CA PRO A 184 -5.17 0.03 17.29
C PRO A 184 -5.55 -1.16 16.40
N PRO A 185 -6.38 -1.05 15.34
CA PRO A 185 -6.61 -2.11 14.37
C PRO A 185 -5.34 -2.66 13.74
N ALA A 186 -4.39 -1.78 13.37
CA ALA A 186 -3.12 -2.21 12.76
C ALA A 186 -2.26 -3.02 13.75
N ILE A 187 -2.15 -2.59 15.00
CA ILE A 187 -1.40 -3.33 16.04
C ILE A 187 -2.02 -4.71 16.26
N ILE A 188 -3.33 -4.79 16.41
CA ILE A 188 -4.05 -6.06 16.57
C ILE A 188 -3.87 -6.93 15.33
N GLY A 189 -3.94 -6.32 14.15
CA GLY A 189 -3.69 -6.99 12.87
C GLY A 189 -2.29 -7.59 12.78
N LEU A 190 -1.24 -6.87 13.19
CA LEU A 190 0.14 -7.37 13.23
C LEU A 190 0.28 -8.55 14.21
N ALA A 191 -0.37 -8.47 15.37
CA ALA A 191 -0.35 -9.58 16.34
C ALA A 191 -1.05 -10.84 15.77
N ILE A 192 -2.22 -10.68 15.16
CA ILE A 192 -2.94 -11.79 14.50
C ILE A 192 -2.08 -12.37 13.37
N ASN A 193 -1.48 -11.53 12.53
CA ASN A 193 -0.60 -11.95 11.44
C ASN A 193 0.57 -12.80 11.95
N PHE A 194 1.27 -12.31 12.97
CA PHE A 194 2.37 -13.06 13.60
C PHE A 194 1.91 -14.39 14.16
N ILE A 195 0.77 -14.45 14.87
CA ILE A 195 0.24 -15.68 15.46
C ILE A 195 -0.09 -16.70 14.37
N ILE A 196 -0.74 -16.30 13.28
CA ILE A 196 -1.11 -17.19 12.17
C ILE A 196 0.14 -17.74 11.50
N LEU A 197 1.12 -16.88 11.16
CA LEU A 197 2.36 -17.30 10.50
C LEU A 197 3.18 -18.23 11.42
N ARG A 198 3.34 -17.87 12.70
CA ARG A 198 4.02 -18.69 13.69
C ARG A 198 3.37 -20.07 13.85
N ALA A 199 2.04 -20.13 13.94
CA ALA A 199 1.29 -21.37 14.07
C ALA A 199 1.41 -22.24 12.81
N GLY A 200 1.24 -21.63 11.64
CA GLY A 200 1.26 -22.33 10.35
C GLY A 200 2.65 -22.88 9.98
N PHE A 201 3.71 -22.17 10.33
CA PHE A 201 5.09 -22.57 10.05
C PHE A 201 5.81 -23.20 11.25
N ARG A 202 5.08 -23.56 12.34
CA ARG A 202 5.64 -24.03 13.61
C ARG A 202 6.65 -25.17 13.45
N LYS A 203 6.36 -26.16 12.60
CA LYS A 203 7.25 -27.30 12.37
C LYS A 203 8.57 -26.84 11.74
N ILE A 204 8.47 -26.08 10.66
CA ILE A 204 9.61 -25.57 9.90
C ILE A 204 10.49 -24.64 10.75
N LEU A 205 9.87 -23.76 11.56
CA LEU A 205 10.59 -22.82 12.43
C LEU A 205 11.29 -23.50 13.59
N LYS A 206 10.84 -24.68 14.06
CA LYS A 206 11.49 -25.43 15.13
C LYS A 206 12.71 -26.22 14.65
N GLU A 207 12.69 -26.69 13.41
CA GLU A 207 13.77 -27.49 12.82
C GLU A 207 14.91 -26.59 12.30
N ALA A 208 14.61 -25.31 12.02
CA ALA A 208 15.59 -24.36 11.51
C ALA A 208 16.49 -23.85 12.65
N VAL A 209 17.79 -23.75 12.35
CA VAL A 209 18.80 -23.16 13.25
C VAL A 209 19.32 -21.89 12.61
N VAL A 210 19.40 -20.82 13.37
CA VAL A 210 19.99 -19.56 12.90
C VAL A 210 21.52 -19.74 12.95
N GLU A 211 22.11 -20.13 11.82
CA GLU A 211 23.58 -20.15 11.66
C GLU A 211 24.01 -18.69 11.34
N GLY A 212 24.55 -17.98 12.32
CA GLY A 212 25.01 -16.60 12.15
C GLY A 212 26.51 -16.47 12.32
N GLU A 213 27.28 -16.29 11.25
CA GLU A 213 28.59 -15.65 11.36
C GLU A 213 28.39 -14.14 11.50
N ALA A 214 29.10 -13.54 12.46
CA ALA A 214 29.12 -12.10 12.67
C ALA A 214 29.85 -11.44 11.49
N HIS A 215 29.11 -11.09 10.45
CA HIS A 215 29.66 -10.28 9.36
C HIS A 215 29.63 -8.81 9.74
N ALA A 216 30.56 -8.05 9.18
CA ALA A 216 30.64 -6.59 9.38
C ALA A 216 29.28 -5.96 9.09
N ILE A 217 28.74 -5.23 10.08
CA ILE A 217 27.51 -4.45 9.93
C ILE A 217 27.80 -3.37 8.89
N PRO A 218 26.96 -3.19 7.86
CA PRO A 218 27.08 -2.04 6.97
C PRO A 218 27.18 -0.76 7.79
N THR A 219 28.15 0.08 7.45
CA THR A 219 28.36 1.34 8.18
C THR A 219 27.18 2.27 7.87
N LEU A 220 26.32 2.50 8.86
CA LEU A 220 25.29 3.52 8.78
C LEU A 220 25.94 4.88 8.61
N ASP A 221 25.56 5.65 7.58
CA ASP A 221 25.90 7.08 7.52
C ASP A 221 25.09 7.82 8.60
N CYS A 222 25.65 7.87 9.80
CA CYS A 222 24.97 8.46 10.97
C CYS A 222 24.62 9.94 10.75
N SER A 223 25.41 10.67 9.98
CA SER A 223 25.16 12.09 9.69
C SER A 223 23.92 12.26 8.82
N LEU A 224 23.89 11.56 7.70
CA LEU A 224 22.73 11.58 6.79
C LEU A 224 21.48 11.03 7.48
N PHE A 225 21.62 9.91 8.19
CA PHE A 225 20.51 9.31 8.94
C PHE A 225 19.94 10.28 9.98
N ALA A 226 20.79 10.99 10.74
CA ALA A 226 20.33 11.97 11.73
C ALA A 226 19.57 13.14 11.07
N ILE A 227 20.07 13.67 9.94
CA ILE A 227 19.36 14.71 9.16
C ILE A 227 17.97 14.21 8.76
N VAL A 228 17.87 13.02 8.17
CA VAL A 228 16.59 12.46 7.75
C VAL A 228 15.66 12.27 8.93
N CYS A 229 16.13 11.72 10.05
CA CYS A 229 15.32 11.51 11.25
C CYS A 229 14.77 12.82 11.83
N VAL A 230 15.61 13.86 11.95
CA VAL A 230 15.16 15.18 12.46
C VAL A 230 14.09 15.77 11.56
N VAL A 231 14.33 15.79 10.25
CA VAL A 231 13.35 16.32 9.30
C VAL A 231 12.07 15.47 9.30
N PHE A 232 12.19 14.16 9.42
CA PHE A 232 11.04 13.26 9.48
C PHE A 232 10.16 13.53 10.71
N VAL A 233 10.77 13.74 11.88
CA VAL A 233 10.05 14.13 13.10
C VAL A 233 9.33 15.47 12.91
N LEU A 234 9.97 16.45 12.25
CA LEU A 234 9.36 17.73 11.93
C LEU A 234 8.16 17.58 10.99
N ILE A 235 8.28 16.76 9.93
CA ILE A 235 7.18 16.47 9.01
C ILE A 235 5.99 15.89 9.78
N PHE A 236 6.21 14.87 10.61
CA PHE A 236 5.14 14.25 11.38
C PHE A 236 4.52 15.19 12.42
N ALA A 237 5.31 16.05 13.06
CA ALA A 237 4.79 17.10 13.93
C ALA A 237 3.87 18.07 13.17
N CYS A 238 4.25 18.46 11.95
CA CYS A 238 3.42 19.29 11.08
C CYS A 238 2.15 18.56 10.62
N PHE A 239 2.22 17.25 10.34
CA PHE A 239 1.03 16.44 10.00
C PHE A 239 0.05 16.38 11.17
N VAL A 240 0.54 16.18 12.39
CA VAL A 240 -0.27 16.19 13.62
C VAL A 240 -0.86 17.58 13.89
N ALA A 241 -0.13 18.64 13.56
CA ALA A 241 -0.61 20.03 13.64
C ALA A 241 -1.66 20.38 12.56
N GLY A 242 -1.95 19.46 11.61
CA GLY A 242 -2.98 19.65 10.60
C GLY A 242 -2.53 20.42 9.35
N LEU A 243 -1.23 20.54 9.11
CA LEU A 243 -0.71 21.15 7.89
C LEU A 243 -0.93 20.24 6.68
N ASN A 244 -0.92 20.82 5.47
CA ASN A 244 -1.09 20.08 4.24
C ASN A 244 -0.01 19.01 4.07
N LEU A 245 -0.43 17.73 3.93
CA LEU A 245 0.47 16.58 3.93
C LEU A 245 1.46 16.62 2.77
N ALA A 246 0.98 16.92 1.55
CA ALA A 246 1.79 16.88 0.34
C ALA A 246 2.91 17.93 0.38
N TRP A 247 2.56 19.17 0.66
CA TRP A 247 3.54 20.27 0.68
C TRP A 247 4.47 20.20 1.88
N THR A 248 4.00 19.74 3.02
CA THR A 248 4.85 19.52 4.20
C THR A 248 5.89 18.43 3.96
N ALA A 249 5.45 17.29 3.39
CA ALA A 249 6.37 16.20 3.05
C ALA A 249 7.38 16.63 1.98
N LEU A 250 6.93 17.36 0.94
CA LEU A 250 7.80 17.85 -0.13
C LEU A 250 8.82 18.86 0.43
N ALA A 251 8.39 19.81 1.25
CA ALA A 251 9.29 20.77 1.90
C ALA A 251 10.36 20.05 2.75
N GLY A 252 9.94 19.03 3.51
CA GLY A 252 10.87 18.18 4.26
C GLY A 252 11.84 17.43 3.35
N ALA A 253 11.38 16.81 2.27
CA ALA A 253 12.24 16.12 1.31
C ALA A 253 13.28 17.08 0.68
N VAL A 254 12.85 18.29 0.30
CA VAL A 254 13.75 19.34 -0.21
C VAL A 254 14.74 19.79 0.86
N LEU A 255 14.29 19.94 2.13
CA LEU A 255 15.19 20.28 3.23
C LEU A 255 16.28 19.21 3.43
N VAL A 256 15.91 17.92 3.39
CA VAL A 256 16.89 16.81 3.43
C VAL A 256 17.85 16.94 2.24
N MET A 257 17.34 17.20 1.02
CA MET A 257 18.14 17.34 -0.19
C MET A 257 19.21 18.46 -0.05
N VAL A 258 18.84 19.60 0.49
CA VAL A 258 19.73 20.74 0.72
C VAL A 258 20.78 20.43 1.81
N LEU A 259 20.34 19.81 2.93
CA LEU A 259 21.23 19.53 4.06
C LEU A 259 22.19 18.36 3.78
N ALA A 260 21.72 17.34 3.08
CA ALA A 260 22.50 16.13 2.77
C ALA A 260 23.60 16.36 1.75
N ARG A 261 23.48 17.37 0.89
CA ARG A 261 24.46 17.74 -0.16
C ARG A 261 24.90 16.54 -1.03
N ARG A 262 23.98 15.60 -1.28
CA ARG A 262 24.21 14.44 -2.16
C ARG A 262 23.82 14.79 -3.59
N ASP A 263 24.37 14.05 -4.56
CA ASP A 263 23.97 14.20 -5.94
C ASP A 263 22.49 13.86 -6.10
N THR A 264 21.72 14.86 -6.52
CA THR A 264 20.27 14.72 -6.75
C THR A 264 19.96 13.63 -7.76
N HIS A 265 20.84 13.39 -8.72
CA HIS A 265 20.66 12.36 -9.74
C HIS A 265 20.64 10.95 -9.14
N GLU A 266 21.48 10.68 -8.14
CA GLU A 266 21.50 9.40 -7.43
C GLU A 266 20.20 9.19 -6.65
N VAL A 267 19.69 10.23 -5.99
CA VAL A 267 18.44 10.18 -5.23
C VAL A 267 17.25 9.94 -6.15
N LEU A 268 17.16 10.68 -7.26
CA LEU A 268 16.05 10.58 -8.21
C LEU A 268 15.98 9.23 -8.92
N LYS A 269 17.10 8.51 -9.08
CA LYS A 269 17.11 7.14 -9.61
C LYS A 269 16.41 6.12 -8.69
N LEU A 270 16.34 6.40 -7.40
CA LEU A 270 15.69 5.53 -6.41
C LEU A 270 14.18 5.79 -6.31
N VAL A 271 13.65 6.81 -6.98
CA VAL A 271 12.23 7.11 -7.04
C VAL A 271 11.56 6.16 -8.03
N ASP A 272 10.45 5.54 -7.63
CA ASP A 272 9.63 4.73 -8.53
C ASP A 272 8.72 5.62 -9.41
N TRP A 273 9.29 6.12 -10.50
CA TRP A 273 8.57 6.93 -11.49
C TRP A 273 7.43 6.15 -12.17
N HIS A 274 7.55 4.82 -12.28
CA HIS A 274 6.51 3.99 -12.88
C HIS A 274 5.23 4.04 -12.05
N LEU A 275 5.36 4.06 -10.73
CA LEU A 275 4.24 4.15 -9.81
C LEU A 275 3.54 5.52 -9.91
N LEU A 276 4.29 6.61 -9.99
CA LEU A 276 3.73 7.97 -10.15
C LEU A 276 2.96 8.11 -11.46
N VAL A 277 3.55 7.66 -12.57
CA VAL A 277 2.91 7.66 -13.90
C VAL A 277 1.65 6.78 -13.89
N PHE A 278 1.73 5.61 -13.27
CA PHE A 278 0.58 4.71 -13.14
C PHE A 278 -0.60 5.39 -12.43
N PHE A 279 -0.37 6.04 -11.29
CA PHE A 279 -1.44 6.70 -10.56
C PHE A 279 -1.98 7.93 -11.29
N ALA A 280 -1.12 8.75 -11.90
CA ALA A 280 -1.57 9.89 -12.69
C ALA A 280 -2.51 9.46 -13.84
N ALA A 281 -2.14 8.42 -14.58
CA ALA A 281 -2.97 7.89 -15.64
C ALA A 281 -4.27 7.26 -15.12
N LEU A 282 -4.20 6.57 -13.97
CA LEU A 282 -5.35 5.91 -13.36
C LEU A 282 -6.41 6.92 -12.89
N PHE A 283 -6.00 8.07 -12.34
CA PHE A 283 -6.93 9.15 -12.00
C PHE A 283 -7.75 9.58 -13.21
N VAL A 284 -7.13 9.73 -14.37
CA VAL A 284 -7.80 10.10 -15.62
C VAL A 284 -8.83 9.04 -16.04
N VAL A 285 -8.44 7.78 -16.01
CA VAL A 285 -9.32 6.65 -16.41
C VAL A 285 -10.54 6.56 -15.49
N VAL A 286 -10.33 6.68 -14.17
CA VAL A 286 -11.43 6.58 -13.20
C VAL A 286 -12.33 7.81 -13.24
N ASP A 287 -11.77 9.03 -13.46
CA ASP A 287 -12.59 10.23 -13.59
C ASP A 287 -13.44 10.19 -14.87
N GLY A 288 -12.87 9.71 -16.00
CA GLY A 288 -13.60 9.52 -17.25
C GLY A 288 -14.79 8.56 -17.09
N LEU A 289 -14.63 7.44 -16.38
CA LEU A 289 -15.75 6.54 -16.05
C LEU A 289 -16.77 7.25 -15.14
N SER A 290 -16.28 7.98 -14.16
CA SER A 290 -17.14 8.64 -13.16
C SER A 290 -18.06 9.68 -13.76
N ASP A 291 -17.62 10.36 -14.82
CA ASP A 291 -18.40 11.38 -15.53
C ASP A 291 -19.62 10.82 -16.29
N THR A 292 -19.63 9.53 -16.51
CA THR A 292 -20.77 8.87 -17.16
C THR A 292 -21.98 8.66 -16.24
N GLY A 293 -21.80 8.82 -14.92
CA GLY A 293 -22.83 8.52 -13.91
C GLY A 293 -22.95 7.02 -13.57
N LEU A 294 -22.16 6.15 -14.22
CA LEU A 294 -22.19 4.72 -13.96
C LEU A 294 -21.91 4.34 -12.50
N PRO A 295 -20.91 4.94 -11.80
CA PRO A 295 -20.73 4.68 -10.37
C PRO A 295 -21.97 4.99 -9.53
N ASP A 296 -22.70 6.05 -9.86
CA ASP A 296 -23.94 6.44 -9.16
C ASP A 296 -25.08 5.44 -9.41
N ALA A 297 -25.20 4.95 -10.64
CA ALA A 297 -26.17 3.93 -11.01
C ALA A 297 -25.86 2.59 -10.29
N ILE A 298 -24.57 2.22 -10.21
CA ILE A 298 -24.13 1.02 -9.46
C ILE A 298 -24.46 1.20 -7.97
N TYR A 299 -24.14 2.35 -7.37
CA TYR A 299 -24.46 2.60 -5.96
C TYR A 299 -25.95 2.51 -5.68
N SER A 300 -26.80 3.06 -6.54
CA SER A 300 -28.24 3.04 -6.38
C SER A 300 -28.80 1.62 -6.33
N ARG A 301 -28.23 0.69 -7.11
CA ARG A 301 -28.58 -0.72 -7.11
C ARG A 301 -28.02 -1.46 -5.88
N LEU A 302 -26.84 -1.06 -5.39
CA LEU A 302 -26.18 -1.68 -4.24
C LEU A 302 -26.65 -1.11 -2.90
N ARG A 303 -27.31 0.03 -2.87
CA ARG A 303 -27.78 0.70 -1.66
C ARG A 303 -28.59 -0.23 -0.72
N PRO A 304 -29.52 -1.08 -1.20
CA PRO A 304 -30.24 -2.01 -0.34
C PRO A 304 -29.31 -3.02 0.34
N VAL A 305 -28.22 -3.42 -0.32
CA VAL A 305 -27.22 -4.37 0.20
C VAL A 305 -26.47 -3.76 1.38
N PHE A 306 -26.17 -2.45 1.33
CA PHE A 306 -25.46 -1.80 2.43
C PHE A 306 -26.31 -1.66 3.71
N GLY A 307 -27.63 -1.62 3.58
CA GLY A 307 -28.54 -1.47 4.74
C GLY A 307 -28.63 -0.04 5.26
N SER A 308 -29.37 0.16 6.37
CA SER A 308 -29.62 1.48 6.95
C SER A 308 -28.87 1.73 8.27
N HIS A 309 -28.51 0.68 9.00
CA HIS A 309 -27.84 0.80 10.30
C HIS A 309 -26.32 0.86 10.13
N VAL A 310 -25.65 1.73 10.89
CA VAL A 310 -24.22 1.98 10.80
C VAL A 310 -23.37 0.70 10.90
N PRO A 311 -23.57 -0.21 11.87
CA PRO A 311 -22.79 -1.45 11.92
C PRO A 311 -23.00 -2.33 10.67
N THR A 312 -24.25 -2.43 10.19
CA THR A 312 -24.54 -3.19 8.96
C THR A 312 -23.86 -2.57 7.75
N GLN A 313 -23.89 -1.23 7.64
CA GLN A 313 -23.19 -0.51 6.58
C GLN A 313 -21.69 -0.77 6.63
N ALA A 314 -21.08 -0.71 7.81
CA ALA A 314 -19.65 -0.95 8.01
C ALA A 314 -19.26 -2.37 7.58
N TRP A 315 -20.00 -3.41 8.01
CA TRP A 315 -19.70 -4.79 7.65
C TRP A 315 -19.92 -5.07 6.16
N ASN A 316 -21.02 -4.58 5.58
CA ASN A 316 -21.30 -4.81 4.17
C ASN A 316 -20.33 -4.05 3.27
N LEU A 317 -19.98 -2.80 3.62
CA LEU A 317 -18.90 -2.06 2.94
C LEU A 317 -17.55 -2.80 3.05
N THR A 318 -17.24 -3.37 4.21
CA THR A 318 -16.00 -4.13 4.43
C THR A 318 -15.87 -5.29 3.45
N TRP A 319 -16.88 -6.17 3.37
CA TRP A 319 -16.79 -7.33 2.48
C TRP A 319 -16.86 -6.96 1.01
N PHE A 320 -17.63 -5.92 0.70
CA PHE A 320 -17.63 -5.34 -0.64
C PHE A 320 -16.26 -4.77 -1.01
N ALA A 321 -15.59 -4.08 -0.08
CA ALA A 321 -14.27 -3.54 -0.29
C ALA A 321 -13.19 -4.64 -0.41
N VAL A 322 -13.27 -5.69 0.41
CA VAL A 322 -12.36 -6.84 0.31
C VAL A 322 -12.49 -7.52 -1.06
N ALA A 323 -13.70 -7.77 -1.53
CA ALA A 323 -13.92 -8.37 -2.84
C ALA A 323 -13.50 -7.42 -3.98
N GLY A 324 -13.95 -6.17 -3.95
CA GLY A 324 -13.66 -5.17 -4.97
C GLY A 324 -12.18 -4.84 -5.10
N SER A 325 -11.47 -4.72 -3.98
CA SER A 325 -10.02 -4.49 -3.97
C SER A 325 -9.22 -5.62 -4.62
N ASN A 326 -9.63 -6.87 -4.41
CA ASN A 326 -8.94 -8.01 -5.03
C ASN A 326 -9.27 -8.18 -6.52
N ILE A 327 -10.45 -7.71 -6.97
CA ILE A 327 -10.83 -7.71 -8.39
C ILE A 327 -10.18 -6.54 -9.13
N PHE A 328 -10.28 -5.32 -8.57
CA PHE A 328 -9.90 -4.07 -9.26
C PHE A 328 -8.59 -3.46 -8.76
N SER A 329 -7.90 -4.07 -7.78
CA SER A 329 -6.79 -3.48 -7.02
C SER A 329 -7.25 -2.35 -6.07
N ASN A 330 -6.47 -2.11 -5.00
CA ASN A 330 -6.86 -1.25 -3.88
C ASN A 330 -7.17 0.20 -4.30
N VAL A 331 -6.24 0.84 -5.00
CA VAL A 331 -6.35 2.26 -5.34
C VAL A 331 -7.51 2.56 -6.28
N PRO A 332 -7.67 1.83 -7.39
CA PRO A 332 -8.81 2.06 -8.28
C PRO A 332 -10.15 1.82 -7.60
N PHE A 333 -10.24 0.80 -6.77
CA PHE A 333 -11.45 0.53 -6.03
C PHE A 333 -11.79 1.70 -5.09
N VAL A 334 -10.80 2.23 -4.36
CA VAL A 334 -10.99 3.40 -3.47
C VAL A 334 -11.44 4.63 -4.26
N LEU A 335 -10.89 4.88 -5.45
CA LEU A 335 -11.29 6.01 -6.29
C LEU A 335 -12.77 5.95 -6.72
N VAL A 336 -13.27 4.76 -6.99
CA VAL A 336 -14.70 4.56 -7.36
C VAL A 336 -15.58 4.55 -6.11
N ALA A 337 -15.27 3.71 -5.13
CA ALA A 337 -16.08 3.54 -3.93
C ALA A 337 -16.10 4.79 -3.04
N GLY A 338 -15.02 5.56 -3.04
CA GLY A 338 -14.92 6.81 -2.30
C GLY A 338 -16.02 7.82 -2.65
N LYS A 339 -16.51 7.82 -3.90
CA LYS A 339 -17.63 8.68 -4.32
C LYS A 339 -18.94 8.37 -3.61
N TRP A 340 -19.06 7.18 -3.04
CA TRP A 340 -20.27 6.73 -2.35
C TRP A 340 -20.27 7.06 -0.85
N ILE A 341 -19.09 7.24 -0.26
CA ILE A 341 -18.91 7.28 1.20
C ILE A 341 -19.74 8.38 1.86
N ASN A 342 -19.85 9.56 1.22
CA ASN A 342 -20.65 10.67 1.77
C ASN A 342 -22.16 10.40 1.78
N ARG A 343 -22.62 9.29 1.22
CA ARG A 343 -24.04 8.86 1.23
C ARG A 343 -24.39 7.88 2.34
N PHE A 344 -23.40 7.44 3.11
CA PHE A 344 -23.59 6.59 4.28
C PHE A 344 -23.99 7.43 5.50
N ALA A 345 -24.53 6.76 6.53
CA ALA A 345 -25.01 7.43 7.73
C ALA A 345 -23.90 8.14 8.53
N GLU A 346 -22.69 7.54 8.54
CA GLU A 346 -21.49 8.11 9.17
C GLU A 346 -20.30 8.09 8.20
N PRO A 347 -20.18 9.10 7.36
CA PRO A 347 -19.16 9.14 6.30
C PRO A 347 -17.73 8.98 6.84
N GLU A 348 -17.40 9.63 7.95
CA GLU A 348 -16.05 9.57 8.54
C GLU A 348 -15.67 8.14 8.97
N LEU A 349 -16.59 7.44 9.63
CA LEU A 349 -16.37 6.04 9.99
C LEU A 349 -16.22 5.16 8.74
N MET A 350 -17.06 5.38 7.72
CA MET A 350 -17.03 4.60 6.49
C MET A 350 -15.73 4.83 5.70
N TRP A 351 -15.16 6.03 5.72
CA TRP A 351 -13.82 6.29 5.16
C TRP A 351 -12.74 5.47 5.88
N LYS A 352 -12.79 5.39 7.21
CA LYS A 352 -11.84 4.60 8.01
C LYS A 352 -12.03 3.09 7.74
N VAL A 353 -13.28 2.63 7.62
CA VAL A 353 -13.61 1.25 7.24
C VAL A 353 -13.10 0.93 5.84
N LEU A 354 -13.30 1.83 4.86
CA LEU A 354 -12.80 1.65 3.51
C LEU A 354 -11.27 1.55 3.49
N ALA A 355 -10.57 2.43 4.20
CA ALA A 355 -9.11 2.43 4.32
C ALA A 355 -8.58 1.11 4.89
N LEU A 356 -9.14 0.66 6.01
CA LEU A 356 -8.76 -0.59 6.66
C LEU A 356 -9.06 -1.80 5.78
N ALA A 357 -10.29 -1.89 5.26
CA ALA A 357 -10.75 -3.05 4.51
C ALA A 357 -9.96 -3.22 3.21
N THR A 358 -9.73 -2.14 2.45
CA THR A 358 -8.96 -2.21 1.19
C THR A 358 -7.48 -2.51 1.44
N THR A 359 -6.91 -2.00 2.53
CA THR A 359 -5.51 -2.25 2.86
C THR A 359 -5.30 -3.69 3.34
N PHE A 360 -6.15 -4.19 4.24
CA PHE A 360 -6.04 -5.58 4.72
C PHE A 360 -6.44 -6.60 3.65
N ALA A 361 -7.36 -6.24 2.74
CA ALA A 361 -7.70 -7.03 1.56
C ALA A 361 -6.48 -7.34 0.68
N GLY A 362 -5.49 -6.46 0.67
CA GLY A 362 -4.23 -6.67 -0.03
C GLY A 362 -3.51 -7.95 0.36
N ASN A 363 -3.75 -8.48 1.56
CA ASN A 363 -3.15 -9.73 2.03
C ASN A 363 -3.84 -11.00 1.52
N LEU A 364 -5.03 -10.90 0.90
CA LEU A 364 -5.81 -12.07 0.49
C LEU A 364 -5.08 -12.93 -0.55
N THR A 365 -4.49 -12.28 -1.53
CA THR A 365 -3.80 -12.93 -2.64
C THR A 365 -2.49 -12.22 -3.00
N ILE A 366 -1.60 -12.89 -3.76
CA ILE A 366 -0.37 -12.27 -4.27
C ILE A 366 -0.69 -11.01 -5.08
N ILE A 367 -1.71 -11.07 -5.93
CA ILE A 367 -2.11 -9.96 -6.81
C ILE A 367 -2.90 -8.87 -6.07
N GLY A 368 -3.35 -9.13 -4.86
CA GLY A 368 -4.14 -8.22 -4.02
C GLY A 368 -3.38 -6.94 -3.62
N SER A 369 -2.05 -6.95 -3.65
CA SER A 369 -1.22 -5.79 -3.31
C SER A 369 0.04 -5.74 -4.18
N VAL A 370 0.46 -4.51 -4.54
CA VAL A 370 1.75 -4.27 -5.22
C VAL A 370 2.91 -4.73 -4.33
N ALA A 371 2.85 -4.47 -3.03
CA ALA A 371 3.85 -4.91 -2.05
C ALA A 371 4.07 -6.43 -2.10
N ASN A 372 3.00 -7.23 -2.14
CA ASN A 372 3.10 -8.70 -2.24
C ASN A 372 3.81 -9.13 -3.53
N MET A 373 3.46 -8.50 -4.65
CA MET A 373 4.08 -8.81 -5.93
C MET A 373 5.56 -8.45 -5.96
N ILE A 374 5.95 -7.32 -5.38
CA ILE A 374 7.35 -6.93 -5.24
C ILE A 374 8.11 -8.01 -4.48
N VAL A 375 7.59 -8.46 -3.34
CA VAL A 375 8.24 -9.47 -2.50
C VAL A 375 8.36 -10.81 -3.25
N VAL A 376 7.28 -11.28 -3.87
CA VAL A 376 7.26 -12.57 -4.58
C VAL A 376 8.14 -12.55 -5.84
N GLU A 377 8.08 -11.47 -6.62
CA GLU A 377 8.88 -11.34 -7.84
C GLU A 377 10.37 -11.22 -7.53
N SER A 378 10.75 -10.44 -6.51
CA SER A 378 12.16 -10.33 -6.07
C SER A 378 12.71 -11.65 -5.54
N ALA A 379 11.85 -12.53 -5.02
CA ALA A 379 12.27 -13.84 -4.51
C ALA A 379 12.29 -14.93 -5.59
N ARG A 380 11.77 -14.67 -6.80
CA ARG A 380 11.50 -15.68 -7.84
C ARG A 380 12.71 -16.52 -8.26
N GLU A 381 13.91 -15.91 -8.28
CA GLU A 381 15.16 -16.65 -8.59
C GLU A 381 15.54 -17.69 -7.51
N HIS A 382 14.94 -17.58 -6.32
CA HIS A 382 15.30 -18.39 -5.15
C HIS A 382 14.13 -19.24 -4.64
N LEU A 383 12.90 -18.78 -4.85
CA LEU A 383 11.69 -19.45 -4.40
C LEU A 383 10.53 -19.09 -5.33
N GLU A 384 9.93 -20.10 -5.97
CA GLU A 384 8.66 -19.93 -6.65
C GLU A 384 7.52 -20.07 -5.63
N VAL A 385 6.84 -18.95 -5.34
CA VAL A 385 5.67 -18.95 -4.45
C VAL A 385 4.42 -19.15 -5.30
N SER A 386 3.76 -20.31 -5.12
CA SER A 386 2.51 -20.58 -5.81
C SER A 386 1.36 -19.74 -5.23
N PHE A 387 0.29 -19.56 -6.02
CA PHE A 387 -0.92 -18.89 -5.55
C PHE A 387 -1.47 -19.52 -4.26
N TRP A 388 -1.50 -20.85 -4.18
CA TRP A 388 -2.04 -21.57 -3.04
C TRP A 388 -1.12 -21.54 -1.82
N ASP A 389 0.19 -21.51 -2.00
CA ASP A 389 1.15 -21.34 -0.90
C ASP A 389 0.93 -20.01 -0.18
N TYR A 390 0.64 -18.96 -0.96
CA TYR A 390 0.30 -17.65 -0.43
C TYR A 390 -1.11 -17.62 0.17
N ALA A 391 -2.13 -18.02 -0.58
CA ALA A 391 -3.54 -17.90 -0.22
C ALA A 391 -3.88 -18.70 1.04
N ARG A 392 -3.22 -19.83 1.27
CA ARG A 392 -3.37 -20.63 2.50
C ARG A 392 -3.17 -19.80 3.77
N PHE A 393 -2.29 -18.81 3.75
CA PHE A 393 -2.04 -17.90 4.88
C PHE A 393 -2.74 -16.55 4.66
N GLY A 394 -2.73 -16.04 3.44
CA GLY A 394 -3.34 -14.77 3.10
C GLY A 394 -4.83 -14.69 3.41
N ILE A 395 -5.58 -15.76 3.13
CA ILE A 395 -7.03 -15.82 3.42
C ILE A 395 -7.32 -15.67 4.92
N PRO A 396 -6.80 -16.54 5.82
CA PRO A 396 -7.07 -16.40 7.26
C PRO A 396 -6.52 -15.10 7.84
N ILE A 397 -5.36 -14.62 7.38
CA ILE A 397 -4.82 -13.31 7.79
C ILE A 397 -5.82 -12.22 7.44
N THR A 398 -6.25 -12.13 6.18
CA THR A 398 -7.19 -11.09 5.73
C THR A 398 -8.50 -11.14 6.51
N ILE A 399 -9.12 -12.32 6.63
CA ILE A 399 -10.41 -12.44 7.31
C ILE A 399 -10.30 -12.02 8.77
N LEU A 400 -9.35 -12.59 9.51
CA LEU A 400 -9.25 -12.37 10.95
C LEU A 400 -8.80 -10.95 11.28
N THR A 401 -7.83 -10.38 10.54
CA THR A 401 -7.39 -9.00 10.76
C THR A 401 -8.48 -8.00 10.40
N THR A 402 -9.20 -8.22 9.30
CA THR A 402 -10.30 -7.33 8.86
C THR A 402 -11.46 -7.37 9.85
N VAL A 403 -11.88 -8.55 10.28
CA VAL A 403 -12.96 -8.69 11.28
C VAL A 403 -12.57 -8.01 12.58
N ALA A 404 -11.39 -8.29 13.11
CA ALA A 404 -10.91 -7.66 14.34
C ALA A 404 -10.79 -6.14 14.19
N GLY A 405 -10.22 -5.67 13.07
CA GLY A 405 -10.02 -4.25 12.83
C GLY A 405 -11.32 -3.46 12.71
N VAL A 406 -12.31 -3.98 11.97
CA VAL A 406 -13.63 -3.32 11.85
C VAL A 406 -14.39 -3.36 13.17
N ALA A 407 -14.31 -4.45 13.93
CA ALA A 407 -14.90 -4.52 15.27
C ALA A 407 -14.31 -3.43 16.20
N VAL A 408 -12.99 -3.23 16.16
CA VAL A 408 -12.33 -2.16 16.94
C VAL A 408 -12.79 -0.78 16.48
N LEU A 409 -12.89 -0.51 15.17
CA LEU A 409 -13.40 0.77 14.66
C LEU A 409 -14.84 1.04 15.10
N LEU A 410 -15.68 0.02 15.15
CA LEU A 410 -17.06 0.14 15.64
C LEU A 410 -17.14 0.36 17.17
N LEU A 411 -16.17 -0.13 17.93
CA LEU A 411 -16.07 0.09 19.38
C LEU A 411 -15.49 1.47 19.75
N LEU A 412 -14.62 2.01 18.89
CA LEU A 412 -13.99 3.32 19.08
C LEU A 412 -14.80 4.49 18.47
N ARG A 413 -15.96 4.20 17.94
CA ARG A 413 -16.90 5.12 17.29
C ARG A 413 -17.35 6.26 18.19
#